data_b17ce4a4982c61f0835ba57e5c6cf292
#
_entry.id   b17ce4a4982c61f0835ba57e5c6cf292
#
_cell.length_a   1.000
_cell.length_b   1.000
_cell.length_c   1.000
_cell.angle_alpha   90.00
_cell.angle_beta   90.00
_cell.angle_gamma   90.00
#
_symmetry.space_group_name_H-M   'P 1'
#
loop_
_entity.id
_entity.type
_entity.pdbx_description
1 polymer ?
#
loop_
_entity_poly.entity_id
_entity_poly.type
_entity_poly.pdbx_seq_one_letter_code
_entity_poly.pdbx_strand_id
1 'polypeptide(L)'
;MQTLTDYGWNEHFAAGLAALNKPQLVAARVLADYGSMLKLATPELKNAELSGALVHAAAPADLPKVGDWVAVQMFETESAVIEAVLPRRSDIARKAKGSKTLKQVMATNVDVAFVLQALNDDFNAARLQRYLYQLSLSHVRPVVVLNKADQAVDDIDHYISQVEPLNVEYIVCSALYGDGADEILRAIAPGETAVLLGSSGVGKSTLTNALLGSDIQKVGAVRERDQKGRHTTSHRELFSLVGGGMLIDTPGIRELQLWGDEEDLDETFEDVFALAAQCKYTNCKHGSSESGCAIQAALKSTELDIAHYRNFLKMSSELKVLKTRINPQNNRHKKKSNKRFLDD
;
A
#
# COMPACT_ATOMS: atom_id res chain seq x y z
N MET A 1 -5.02 -29.91 -5.07
CA MET A 1 -4.32 -28.99 -6.02
C MET A 1 -5.01 -27.65 -5.92
N GLN A 2 -4.29 -26.57 -5.69
CA GLN A 2 -4.85 -25.23 -5.73
C GLN A 2 -5.14 -24.84 -7.19
N THR A 3 -6.30 -24.23 -7.42
CA THR A 3 -6.74 -23.74 -8.73
C THR A 3 -6.38 -22.27 -8.87
N LEU A 4 -6.45 -21.70 -10.08
CA LEU A 4 -6.25 -20.25 -10.25
C LEU A 4 -7.27 -19.43 -9.46
N THR A 5 -8.49 -19.97 -9.27
CA THR A 5 -9.54 -19.32 -8.47
C THR A 5 -9.13 -19.18 -6.99
N ASP A 6 -8.43 -20.16 -6.45
CA ASP A 6 -7.90 -20.08 -5.07
C ASP A 6 -6.86 -18.97 -4.92
N TYR A 7 -6.23 -18.56 -6.02
CA TYR A 7 -5.32 -17.43 -6.12
C TYR A 7 -6.03 -16.11 -6.53
N GLY A 8 -7.37 -16.07 -6.56
CA GLY A 8 -8.15 -14.86 -6.86
C GLY A 8 -8.36 -14.59 -8.36
N TRP A 9 -8.24 -15.62 -9.23
CA TRP A 9 -8.59 -15.49 -10.63
C TRP A 9 -10.08 -15.17 -10.80
N ASN A 10 -10.40 -14.18 -11.63
CA ASN A 10 -11.76 -13.74 -11.87
C ASN A 10 -11.94 -13.20 -13.30
N GLU A 11 -13.17 -12.74 -13.61
CA GLU A 11 -13.55 -12.25 -14.95
C GLU A 11 -12.71 -11.05 -15.43
N HIS A 12 -12.27 -10.16 -14.51
CA HIS A 12 -11.42 -9.02 -14.88
C HIS A 12 -10.10 -9.50 -15.53
N PHE A 13 -9.45 -10.45 -14.89
CA PHE A 13 -8.19 -11.01 -15.43
C PHE A 13 -8.41 -11.88 -16.64
N ALA A 14 -9.54 -12.62 -16.70
CA ALA A 14 -9.91 -13.42 -17.87
C ALA A 14 -10.13 -12.52 -19.10
N ALA A 15 -10.81 -11.39 -18.94
CA ALA A 15 -10.96 -10.40 -20.00
C ALA A 15 -9.62 -9.80 -20.43
N GLY A 16 -8.74 -9.47 -19.47
CA GLY A 16 -7.38 -8.99 -19.74
C GLY A 16 -6.54 -9.98 -20.57
N LEU A 17 -6.60 -11.28 -20.23
CA LEU A 17 -5.92 -12.32 -20.99
C LEU A 17 -6.49 -12.45 -22.41
N ALA A 18 -7.82 -12.50 -22.54
CA ALA A 18 -8.49 -12.60 -23.83
C ALA A 18 -8.17 -11.43 -24.76
N ALA A 19 -8.03 -10.22 -24.22
CA ALA A 19 -7.70 -9.02 -24.99
C ALA A 19 -6.32 -9.07 -25.65
N LEU A 20 -5.40 -9.94 -25.19
CA LEU A 20 -4.09 -10.13 -25.82
C LEU A 20 -4.18 -10.81 -27.17
N ASN A 21 -5.29 -11.49 -27.48
CA ASN A 21 -5.50 -12.25 -28.73
C ASN A 21 -4.37 -13.26 -29.02
N LYS A 22 -3.81 -13.89 -27.99
CA LYS A 22 -2.72 -14.88 -28.07
C LYS A 22 -3.15 -16.19 -27.39
N PRO A 23 -3.84 -17.09 -28.10
CA PRO A 23 -4.46 -18.31 -27.52
C PRO A 23 -3.44 -19.29 -26.92
N GLN A 24 -2.16 -19.17 -27.27
CA GLN A 24 -1.09 -20.00 -26.72
C GLN A 24 -0.65 -19.57 -25.32
N LEU A 25 -1.03 -18.39 -24.87
CA LEU A 25 -0.67 -17.89 -23.54
C LEU A 25 -1.67 -18.36 -22.49
N VAL A 26 -1.17 -18.70 -21.32
CA VAL A 26 -1.97 -19.06 -20.16
C VAL A 26 -1.77 -18.08 -19.01
N ALA A 27 -2.77 -18.00 -18.13
CA ALA A 27 -2.68 -17.15 -16.94
C ALA A 27 -1.81 -17.80 -15.88
N ALA A 28 -1.04 -16.95 -15.18
CA ALA A 28 -0.32 -17.32 -13.98
C ALA A 28 -0.30 -16.15 -12.98
N ARG A 29 -0.22 -16.45 -11.67
CA ARG A 29 -0.05 -15.41 -10.66
C ARG A 29 1.39 -15.38 -10.15
N VAL A 30 1.98 -14.20 -10.01
CA VAL A 30 3.32 -14.01 -9.47
C VAL A 30 3.29 -14.19 -7.94
N LEU A 31 3.93 -15.26 -7.46
CA LEU A 31 4.02 -15.60 -6.04
C LEU A 31 5.26 -15.01 -5.37
N ALA A 32 6.42 -15.03 -6.05
CA ALA A 32 7.64 -14.49 -5.47
C ALA A 32 8.53 -13.85 -6.55
N ASP A 33 9.35 -12.88 -6.13
CA ASP A 33 10.32 -12.17 -6.96
C ASP A 33 11.73 -12.38 -6.37
N TYR A 34 12.55 -13.16 -7.07
CA TYR A 34 13.94 -13.43 -6.73
C TYR A 34 14.93 -12.60 -7.56
N GLY A 35 14.46 -11.55 -8.24
CA GLY A 35 15.25 -10.67 -9.07
C GLY A 35 15.38 -11.14 -10.51
N SER A 36 16.19 -12.16 -10.78
CA SER A 36 16.36 -12.74 -12.12
C SER A 36 15.26 -13.72 -12.52
N MET A 37 14.51 -14.23 -11.55
CA MET A 37 13.53 -15.27 -11.72
C MET A 37 12.29 -14.99 -10.85
N LEU A 38 11.12 -15.26 -11.40
CA LEU A 38 9.83 -15.16 -10.71
C LEU A 38 9.24 -16.53 -10.48
N LYS A 39 8.64 -16.75 -9.30
CA LYS A 39 7.87 -17.95 -9.00
C LYS A 39 6.40 -17.69 -9.33
N LEU A 40 5.78 -18.59 -10.04
CA LEU A 40 4.41 -18.45 -10.50
C LEU A 40 3.51 -19.55 -9.95
N ALA A 41 2.26 -19.20 -9.61
CA ALA A 41 1.16 -20.13 -9.46
C ALA A 41 0.55 -20.37 -10.87
N THR A 42 0.67 -21.57 -11.32
CA THR A 42 -0.06 -22.18 -12.42
C THR A 42 -0.70 -23.46 -11.85
N PRO A 43 -1.38 -24.33 -12.61
CA PRO A 43 -1.80 -25.63 -12.07
C PRO A 43 -0.64 -26.41 -11.40
N GLU A 44 0.60 -26.14 -11.82
CA GLU A 44 1.84 -26.54 -11.14
C GLU A 44 2.69 -25.31 -10.87
N LEU A 45 3.46 -25.31 -9.77
CA LEU A 45 4.38 -24.20 -9.48
C LEU A 45 5.50 -24.18 -10.52
N LYS A 46 5.71 -23.03 -11.18
CA LYS A 46 6.73 -22.84 -12.21
C LYS A 46 7.64 -21.66 -11.89
N ASN A 47 8.87 -21.76 -12.36
CA ASN A 47 9.78 -20.63 -12.42
C ASN A 47 9.64 -19.95 -13.78
N ALA A 48 9.76 -18.63 -13.81
CA ALA A 48 9.62 -17.87 -15.04
C ALA A 48 10.64 -16.73 -15.16
N GLU A 49 11.03 -16.46 -16.39
CA GLU A 49 11.80 -15.30 -16.79
C GLU A 49 10.92 -14.32 -17.60
N LEU A 50 11.36 -13.09 -17.72
CA LEU A 50 10.67 -12.09 -18.55
C LEU A 50 11.08 -12.27 -20.00
N SER A 51 10.14 -12.12 -20.94
CA SER A 51 10.48 -12.03 -22.35
C SER A 51 11.31 -10.79 -22.64
N GLY A 52 12.24 -10.87 -23.58
CA GLY A 52 13.04 -9.72 -23.99
C GLY A 52 12.16 -8.55 -24.47
N ALA A 53 11.05 -8.86 -25.15
CA ALA A 53 10.09 -7.84 -25.59
C ALA A 53 9.47 -7.08 -24.43
N LEU A 54 9.05 -7.78 -23.35
CA LEU A 54 8.48 -7.17 -22.16
C LEU A 54 9.51 -6.27 -21.44
N VAL A 55 10.75 -6.76 -21.28
CA VAL A 55 11.83 -5.98 -20.63
C VAL A 55 12.13 -4.68 -21.37
N HIS A 56 12.12 -4.71 -22.71
CA HIS A 56 12.41 -3.53 -23.53
C HIS A 56 11.23 -2.54 -23.63
N ALA A 57 10.00 -3.03 -23.59
CA ALA A 57 8.80 -2.20 -23.79
C ALA A 57 8.26 -1.58 -22.50
N ALA A 58 8.39 -2.27 -21.35
CA ALA A 58 7.75 -1.87 -20.11
C ALA A 58 8.59 -0.86 -19.31
N ALA A 59 7.91 0.15 -18.72
CA ALA A 59 8.53 0.96 -17.71
C ALA A 59 8.75 0.13 -16.41
N PRO A 60 9.70 0.50 -15.53
CA PRO A 60 10.00 -0.26 -14.31
C PRO A 60 8.79 -0.50 -13.38
N ALA A 61 7.79 0.40 -13.40
CA ALA A 61 6.56 0.25 -12.63
C ALA A 61 5.61 -0.81 -13.24
N ASP A 62 5.70 -1.03 -14.55
CA ASP A 62 4.83 -1.93 -15.33
C ASP A 62 5.39 -3.35 -15.44
N LEU A 63 6.64 -3.56 -15.03
CA LEU A 63 7.21 -4.89 -14.91
C LEU A 63 6.49 -5.71 -13.84
N PRO A 64 6.42 -7.06 -13.96
CA PRO A 64 5.75 -7.92 -13.01
C PRO A 64 6.19 -7.70 -11.56
N LYS A 65 5.23 -7.72 -10.65
CA LYS A 65 5.43 -7.65 -9.19
C LYS A 65 4.67 -8.79 -8.53
N VAL A 66 5.01 -9.09 -7.28
CA VAL A 66 4.27 -10.06 -6.48
C VAL A 66 2.80 -9.64 -6.37
N GLY A 67 1.92 -10.58 -6.65
CA GLY A 67 0.48 -10.37 -6.75
C GLY A 67 -0.03 -10.12 -8.16
N ASP A 68 0.83 -9.81 -9.14
CA ASP A 68 0.39 -9.63 -10.54
C ASP A 68 -0.12 -10.92 -11.16
N TRP A 69 -1.12 -10.76 -12.01
CA TRP A 69 -1.51 -11.75 -13.00
C TRP A 69 -0.74 -11.50 -14.29
N VAL A 70 -0.20 -12.55 -14.86
CA VAL A 70 0.65 -12.49 -16.05
C VAL A 70 0.19 -13.50 -17.09
N ALA A 71 0.41 -13.18 -18.36
CA ALA A 71 0.25 -14.09 -19.48
C ALA A 71 1.59 -14.73 -19.80
N VAL A 72 1.65 -16.06 -19.74
CA VAL A 72 2.89 -16.82 -19.89
C VAL A 72 2.83 -17.81 -21.03
N GLN A 73 3.94 -17.99 -21.71
CA GLN A 73 4.18 -19.10 -22.58
C GLN A 73 4.81 -20.25 -21.78
N MET A 74 4.14 -21.40 -21.79
CA MET A 74 4.62 -22.60 -21.10
C MET A 74 5.55 -23.40 -22.00
N PHE A 75 6.58 -23.99 -21.42
CA PHE A 75 7.45 -24.94 -22.07
C PHE A 75 7.33 -26.31 -21.40
N GLU A 76 7.74 -27.36 -22.08
CA GLU A 76 7.69 -28.76 -21.57
C GLU A 76 8.57 -28.95 -20.33
N THR A 77 9.58 -28.10 -20.17
CA THR A 77 10.40 -27.98 -18.95
C THR A 77 9.65 -27.25 -17.84
N GLU A 78 10.11 -27.34 -16.59
CA GLU A 78 9.52 -26.62 -15.44
C GLU A 78 9.66 -25.08 -15.52
N SER A 79 9.83 -24.52 -16.70
CA SER A 79 10.06 -23.11 -16.99
C SER A 79 8.92 -22.50 -17.80
N ALA A 80 8.71 -21.19 -17.61
CA ALA A 80 7.79 -20.38 -18.38
C ALA A 80 8.43 -19.05 -18.75
N VAL A 81 7.91 -18.37 -19.78
CA VAL A 81 8.31 -17.02 -20.15
C VAL A 81 7.11 -16.08 -20.01
N ILE A 82 7.27 -15.00 -19.26
CA ILE A 82 6.25 -13.96 -19.07
C ILE A 82 6.25 -13.04 -20.28
N GLU A 83 5.16 -13.05 -21.02
CA GLU A 83 4.96 -12.23 -22.23
C GLU A 83 4.26 -10.91 -21.94
N ALA A 84 3.37 -10.87 -20.95
CA ALA A 84 2.63 -9.66 -20.59
C ALA A 84 2.19 -9.68 -19.11
N VAL A 85 2.03 -8.50 -18.54
CA VAL A 85 1.32 -8.28 -17.27
C VAL A 85 -0.13 -7.94 -17.61
N LEU A 86 -1.08 -8.63 -16.96
CA LEU A 86 -2.51 -8.35 -17.12
C LEU A 86 -2.90 -7.06 -16.38
N PRO A 87 -4.00 -6.40 -16.76
CA PRO A 87 -4.45 -5.18 -16.09
C PRO A 87 -4.61 -5.39 -14.57
N ARG A 88 -3.98 -4.51 -13.79
CA ARG A 88 -4.06 -4.52 -12.33
C ARG A 88 -5.40 -3.96 -11.88
N ARG A 89 -5.99 -4.51 -10.81
CA ARG A 89 -7.15 -3.94 -10.12
C ARG A 89 -6.74 -2.89 -9.09
N SER A 90 -5.60 -3.12 -8.47
CA SER A 90 -5.02 -2.23 -7.45
C SER A 90 -3.50 -2.29 -7.47
N ASP A 91 -2.84 -1.22 -7.05
CA ASP A 91 -1.41 -1.25 -6.75
C ASP A 91 -1.10 -0.39 -5.52
N ILE A 92 -0.31 -0.92 -4.62
CA ILE A 92 0.26 -0.16 -3.52
C ILE A 92 1.63 0.32 -3.95
N ALA A 93 1.77 1.63 -4.08
CA ALA A 93 2.98 2.25 -4.55
C ALA A 93 3.50 3.30 -3.57
N ARG A 94 4.77 3.62 -3.70
CA ARG A 94 5.42 4.73 -3.00
C ARG A 94 6.36 5.47 -3.93
N LYS A 95 6.82 6.61 -3.48
CA LYS A 95 7.95 7.27 -4.14
C LYS A 95 9.21 6.40 -4.00
N ALA A 96 9.91 6.17 -5.11
CA ALA A 96 11.20 5.47 -5.10
C ALA A 96 12.26 6.26 -4.32
N LYS A 97 13.13 5.55 -3.61
CA LYS A 97 14.29 6.18 -2.95
C LYS A 97 15.26 6.72 -4.00
N GLY A 98 15.80 7.91 -3.79
CA GLY A 98 16.80 8.53 -4.66
C GLY A 98 16.40 9.89 -5.22
N SER A 99 17.21 10.42 -6.16
CA SER A 99 17.04 11.76 -6.73
C SER A 99 15.91 11.86 -7.77
N LYS A 100 15.56 10.74 -8.43
CA LYS A 100 14.46 10.71 -9.41
C LYS A 100 13.13 10.45 -8.74
N THR A 101 12.11 11.25 -9.06
CA THR A 101 10.74 11.04 -8.59
C THR A 101 10.08 9.99 -9.48
N LEU A 102 10.17 8.72 -9.07
CA LEU A 102 9.60 7.58 -9.77
C LEU A 102 8.63 6.83 -8.87
N LYS A 103 7.55 6.33 -9.46
CA LYS A 103 6.60 5.42 -8.79
C LYS A 103 7.28 4.06 -8.59
N GLN A 104 7.32 3.57 -7.36
CA GLN A 104 7.76 2.22 -7.01
C GLN A 104 6.57 1.41 -6.53
N VAL A 105 6.09 0.49 -7.36
CA VAL A 105 5.04 -0.45 -7.01
C VAL A 105 5.60 -1.50 -6.05
N MET A 106 4.89 -1.70 -4.93
CA MET A 106 5.30 -2.55 -3.82
C MET A 106 4.54 -3.87 -3.79
N ALA A 107 3.23 -3.83 -4.04
CA ALA A 107 2.33 -4.97 -4.13
C ALA A 107 1.21 -4.64 -5.13
N THR A 108 0.63 -5.66 -5.74
CA THR A 108 -0.41 -5.50 -6.78
C THR A 108 -1.57 -6.44 -6.51
N ASN A 109 -2.74 -6.07 -7.04
CA ASN A 109 -3.98 -6.84 -6.90
C ASN A 109 -4.27 -7.20 -5.44
N VAL A 110 -4.07 -6.20 -4.56
CA VAL A 110 -4.37 -6.26 -3.13
C VAL A 110 -5.82 -5.84 -2.94
N ASP A 111 -6.56 -6.59 -2.12
CA ASP A 111 -7.95 -6.32 -1.78
C ASP A 111 -8.06 -5.64 -0.40
N VAL A 112 -7.22 -6.07 0.55
CA VAL A 112 -7.22 -5.61 1.94
C VAL A 112 -5.82 -5.20 2.39
N ALA A 113 -5.70 -4.05 3.03
CA ALA A 113 -4.46 -3.63 3.67
C ALA A 113 -4.65 -3.47 5.19
N PHE A 114 -4.00 -4.31 5.97
CA PHE A 114 -3.94 -4.17 7.41
C PHE A 114 -2.86 -3.17 7.79
N VAL A 115 -3.29 -2.04 8.36
CA VAL A 115 -2.41 -0.96 8.81
C VAL A 115 -2.14 -1.13 10.31
N LEU A 116 -0.98 -1.67 10.65
CA LEU A 116 -0.60 -1.95 12.03
C LEU A 116 -0.13 -0.68 12.74
N GLN A 117 -0.69 -0.44 13.92
CA GLN A 117 -0.25 0.53 14.91
C GLN A 117 0.06 -0.21 16.22
N ALA A 118 1.19 0.06 16.86
CA ALA A 118 1.48 -0.52 18.17
C ALA A 118 0.86 0.35 19.27
N LEU A 119 0.20 -0.28 20.26
CA LEU A 119 -0.40 0.38 21.41
C LEU A 119 0.66 0.75 22.46
N ASN A 120 1.60 1.61 22.07
CA ASN A 120 2.68 2.15 22.90
C ASN A 120 3.15 3.49 22.30
N ASP A 121 4.30 4.01 22.74
CA ASP A 121 4.89 5.28 22.28
C ASP A 121 5.07 5.41 20.75
N ASP A 122 5.03 4.29 19.99
CA ASP A 122 5.07 4.31 18.51
C ASP A 122 3.70 4.58 17.88
N PHE A 123 2.60 4.63 18.65
CA PHE A 123 1.29 4.97 18.08
C PHE A 123 1.30 6.39 17.48
N ASN A 124 0.76 6.54 16.27
CA ASN A 124 0.78 7.83 15.59
C ASN A 124 -0.40 7.96 14.60
N ALA A 125 -1.42 8.69 15.02
CA ALA A 125 -2.63 8.93 14.22
C ALA A 125 -2.32 9.66 12.90
N ALA A 126 -1.38 10.61 12.89
CA ALA A 126 -0.99 11.30 11.65
C ALA A 126 -0.31 10.37 10.64
N ARG A 127 0.48 9.40 11.11
CA ARG A 127 1.05 8.35 10.26
C ARG A 127 -0.04 7.42 9.74
N LEU A 128 -1.05 7.09 10.55
CA LEU A 128 -2.20 6.29 10.13
C LEU A 128 -2.96 6.98 8.99
N GLN A 129 -3.31 8.26 9.12
CA GLN A 129 -3.98 9.03 8.06
C GLN A 129 -3.20 9.02 6.74
N ARG A 130 -1.85 9.03 6.80
CA ARG A 130 -1.01 8.92 5.59
C ARG A 130 -1.14 7.55 4.90
N TYR A 131 -1.30 6.47 5.67
CA TYR A 131 -1.59 5.15 5.10
C TYR A 131 -2.97 5.12 4.48
N LEU A 132 -3.99 5.63 5.18
CA LEU A 132 -5.38 5.66 4.68
C LEU A 132 -5.48 6.42 3.35
N TYR A 133 -4.87 7.61 3.27
CA TYR A 133 -4.77 8.38 2.03
C TYR A 133 -4.12 7.58 0.87
N GLN A 134 -3.02 6.87 1.13
CA GLN A 134 -2.37 6.08 0.07
C GLN A 134 -3.21 4.87 -0.36
N LEU A 135 -4.01 4.33 0.54
CA LEU A 135 -4.88 3.19 0.26
C LEU A 135 -6.14 3.62 -0.48
N SER A 136 -6.72 4.80 -0.21
CA SER A 136 -7.86 5.33 -0.97
C SER A 136 -7.50 5.47 -2.46
N LEU A 137 -6.32 6.00 -2.77
CA LEU A 137 -5.83 6.11 -4.16
C LEU A 137 -5.65 4.75 -4.86
N SER A 138 -5.48 3.69 -4.08
CA SER A 138 -5.18 2.35 -4.59
C SER A 138 -6.44 1.47 -4.69
N HIS A 139 -7.61 1.96 -4.28
CA HIS A 139 -8.86 1.20 -4.17
C HIS A 139 -8.70 -0.09 -3.34
N VAL A 140 -7.91 -0.02 -2.27
CA VAL A 140 -7.64 -1.11 -1.34
C VAL A 140 -8.38 -0.84 -0.04
N ARG A 141 -9.18 -1.80 0.44
CA ARG A 141 -9.90 -1.69 1.71
C ARG A 141 -8.92 -1.62 2.89
N PRO A 142 -8.88 -0.54 3.66
CA PRO A 142 -8.05 -0.45 4.85
C PRO A 142 -8.73 -1.12 6.05
N VAL A 143 -7.93 -1.81 6.88
CA VAL A 143 -8.32 -2.27 8.22
C VAL A 143 -7.18 -1.90 9.17
N VAL A 144 -7.47 -1.17 10.23
CA VAL A 144 -6.47 -0.79 11.23
C VAL A 144 -6.28 -1.94 12.20
N VAL A 145 -5.04 -2.34 12.46
CA VAL A 145 -4.72 -3.35 13.48
C VAL A 145 -3.99 -2.66 14.64
N LEU A 146 -4.67 -2.54 15.76
CA LEU A 146 -4.15 -2.05 17.03
C LEU A 146 -3.41 -3.19 17.73
N ASN A 147 -2.13 -3.34 17.39
CA ASN A 147 -1.30 -4.46 17.82
C ASN A 147 -0.55 -4.14 19.13
N LYS A 148 -0.05 -5.19 19.78
CA LYS A 148 0.62 -5.17 21.09
C LYS A 148 -0.31 -4.72 22.22
N ALA A 149 -1.56 -5.16 22.20
CA ALA A 149 -2.51 -4.91 23.27
C ALA A 149 -2.01 -5.39 24.64
N ASP A 150 -1.13 -6.41 24.63
CA ASP A 150 -0.40 -6.91 25.81
C ASP A 150 0.61 -5.91 26.40
N GLN A 151 1.00 -4.89 25.66
CA GLN A 151 1.99 -3.88 26.06
C GLN A 151 1.37 -2.47 26.10
N ALA A 152 0.04 -2.35 26.05
CA ALA A 152 -0.62 -1.04 26.07
C ALA A 152 -0.22 -0.28 27.34
N VAL A 153 0.36 0.92 27.13
CA VAL A 153 0.81 1.81 28.22
C VAL A 153 -0.38 2.57 28.80
N ASP A 154 -1.26 3.01 27.93
CA ASP A 154 -2.52 3.67 28.25
C ASP A 154 -3.68 2.68 28.13
N ASP A 155 -4.87 3.10 28.58
CA ASP A 155 -6.10 2.35 28.32
C ASP A 155 -6.30 2.23 26.79
N ILE A 156 -6.69 1.03 26.34
CA ILE A 156 -6.93 0.76 24.91
C ILE A 156 -7.96 1.74 24.33
N ASP A 157 -8.94 2.13 25.10
CA ASP A 157 -9.97 3.13 24.72
C ASP A 157 -9.36 4.48 24.35
N HIS A 158 -8.24 4.88 24.93
CA HIS A 158 -7.52 6.09 24.53
C HIS A 158 -7.01 6.00 23.08
N TYR A 159 -6.53 4.83 22.65
CA TYR A 159 -6.08 4.64 21.27
C TYR A 159 -7.25 4.51 20.30
N ILE A 160 -8.31 3.80 20.71
CA ILE A 160 -9.54 3.62 19.92
C ILE A 160 -10.17 4.99 19.61
N SER A 161 -10.27 5.88 20.60
CA SER A 161 -10.83 7.23 20.43
C SER A 161 -10.12 8.08 19.36
N GLN A 162 -8.86 7.75 19.02
CA GLN A 162 -8.12 8.42 17.95
C GLN A 162 -8.31 7.77 16.58
N VAL A 163 -8.83 6.53 16.52
CA VAL A 163 -9.08 5.78 15.28
C VAL A 163 -10.54 5.92 14.84
N GLU A 164 -11.49 5.89 15.77
CA GLU A 164 -12.93 5.99 15.46
C GLU A 164 -13.31 7.17 14.56
N PRO A 165 -12.76 8.40 14.78
CA PRO A 165 -13.08 9.54 13.93
C PRO A 165 -12.62 9.39 12.47
N LEU A 166 -11.73 8.43 12.18
CA LEU A 166 -11.25 8.15 10.83
C LEU A 166 -12.21 7.26 10.03
N ASN A 167 -13.31 6.80 10.65
CA ASN A 167 -14.36 5.98 10.04
C ASN A 167 -13.80 4.77 9.28
N VAL A 168 -12.84 4.08 9.88
CA VAL A 168 -12.18 2.89 9.34
C VAL A 168 -12.37 1.71 10.28
N GLU A 169 -12.54 0.51 9.71
CA GLU A 169 -12.60 -0.73 10.48
C GLU A 169 -11.30 -0.94 11.27
N TYR A 170 -11.40 -1.39 12.53
CA TYR A 170 -10.22 -1.69 13.34
C TYR A 170 -10.37 -3.02 14.11
N ILE A 171 -9.24 -3.65 14.38
CA ILE A 171 -9.11 -4.90 15.15
C ILE A 171 -8.05 -4.68 16.22
N VAL A 172 -8.39 -5.00 17.47
CA VAL A 172 -7.41 -5.03 18.58
C VAL A 172 -6.73 -6.39 18.60
N CYS A 173 -5.39 -6.40 18.67
CA CYS A 173 -4.59 -7.60 18.47
C CYS A 173 -3.39 -7.64 19.41
N SER A 174 -3.04 -8.86 19.87
CA SER A 174 -1.72 -9.17 20.37
C SER A 174 -1.11 -10.29 19.53
N ALA A 175 -0.37 -9.91 18.49
CA ALA A 175 0.24 -10.86 17.57
C ALA A 175 1.20 -11.84 18.28
N LEU A 176 1.76 -11.46 19.45
CA LEU A 176 2.65 -12.30 20.24
C LEU A 176 1.91 -13.50 20.85
N TYR A 177 0.68 -13.28 21.29
CA TYR A 177 -0.14 -14.31 21.94
C TYR A 177 -1.18 -14.91 20.97
N GLY A 178 -1.31 -14.38 19.76
CA GLY A 178 -2.28 -14.83 18.76
C GLY A 178 -3.67 -14.23 18.92
N ASP A 179 -3.88 -13.35 19.91
CA ASP A 179 -5.17 -12.69 20.13
C ASP A 179 -5.50 -11.78 18.96
N GLY A 180 -6.73 -11.85 18.43
CA GLY A 180 -7.19 -11.10 17.27
C GLY A 180 -6.78 -11.70 15.91
N ALA A 181 -5.92 -12.73 15.87
CA ALA A 181 -5.47 -13.33 14.60
C ALA A 181 -6.64 -13.95 13.79
N ASP A 182 -7.56 -14.63 14.46
CA ASP A 182 -8.74 -15.22 13.82
C ASP A 182 -9.69 -14.16 13.24
N GLU A 183 -9.75 -12.98 13.86
CA GLU A 183 -10.55 -11.85 13.37
C GLU A 183 -9.93 -11.27 12.10
N ILE A 184 -8.60 -11.13 12.09
CA ILE A 184 -7.85 -10.71 10.89
C ILE A 184 -8.03 -11.72 9.76
N LEU A 185 -7.97 -13.05 10.04
CA LEU A 185 -8.20 -14.08 9.03
C LEU A 185 -9.63 -14.01 8.46
N ARG A 186 -10.65 -13.77 9.30
CA ARG A 186 -12.05 -13.61 8.84
C ARG A 186 -12.29 -12.36 8.01
N ALA A 187 -11.47 -11.32 8.20
CA ALA A 187 -11.54 -10.10 7.39
C ALA A 187 -10.97 -10.28 5.96
N ILE A 188 -10.40 -11.44 5.63
CA ILE A 188 -9.88 -11.76 4.31
C ILE A 188 -10.75 -12.84 3.69
N ALA A 189 -11.53 -12.50 2.66
CA ALA A 189 -12.37 -13.49 1.98
C ALA A 189 -11.53 -14.46 1.12
N PRO A 190 -12.06 -15.67 0.83
CA PRO A 190 -11.42 -16.60 -0.10
C PRO A 190 -11.11 -15.93 -1.45
N GLY A 191 -9.89 -16.09 -1.94
CA GLY A 191 -9.40 -15.44 -3.17
C GLY A 191 -8.98 -13.98 -3.01
N GLU A 192 -9.24 -13.31 -1.88
CA GLU A 192 -8.71 -11.98 -1.60
C GLU A 192 -7.24 -12.02 -1.21
N THR A 193 -6.55 -10.94 -1.51
CA THR A 193 -5.13 -10.74 -1.18
C THR A 193 -4.98 -9.62 -0.17
N ALA A 194 -4.34 -9.94 0.94
CA ALA A 194 -4.01 -9.00 2.00
C ALA A 194 -2.55 -8.57 1.98
N VAL A 195 -2.25 -7.42 2.59
CA VAL A 195 -0.90 -6.93 2.86
C VAL A 195 -0.82 -6.33 4.27
N LEU A 196 0.34 -6.45 4.92
CA LEU A 196 0.60 -5.81 6.21
C LEU A 196 1.45 -4.55 6.02
N LEU A 197 0.94 -3.41 6.48
CA LEU A 197 1.60 -2.11 6.46
C LEU A 197 1.87 -1.63 7.89
N GLY A 198 2.85 -0.75 8.06
CA GLY A 198 3.14 -0.17 9.38
C GLY A 198 4.64 0.03 9.62
N SER A 199 4.98 0.71 10.73
CA SER A 199 6.35 1.05 11.12
C SER A 199 7.25 -0.17 11.35
N SER A 200 8.55 0.09 11.49
CA SER A 200 9.49 -0.97 11.90
C SER A 200 9.22 -1.33 13.36
N GLY A 201 9.23 -2.63 13.66
CA GLY A 201 9.01 -3.10 15.03
C GLY A 201 7.54 -3.10 15.50
N VAL A 202 6.57 -2.74 14.66
CA VAL A 202 5.13 -2.74 15.01
C VAL A 202 4.54 -4.15 15.18
N GLY A 203 5.27 -5.19 14.76
CA GLY A 203 4.84 -6.61 14.92
C GLY A 203 4.38 -7.27 13.63
N LYS A 204 4.64 -6.71 12.43
CA LYS A 204 4.25 -7.33 11.14
C LYS A 204 4.73 -8.78 11.01
N SER A 205 6.01 -9.04 11.22
CA SER A 205 6.57 -10.40 11.08
C SER A 205 5.99 -11.38 12.13
N THR A 206 5.71 -10.89 13.35
CA THR A 206 5.06 -11.69 14.38
C THR A 206 3.63 -12.04 13.97
N LEU A 207 2.88 -11.06 13.46
CA LEU A 207 1.52 -11.27 12.96
C LEU A 207 1.52 -12.18 11.72
N THR A 208 2.45 -11.98 10.77
CA THR A 208 2.61 -12.89 9.62
C THR A 208 2.77 -14.33 10.09
N ASN A 209 3.65 -14.59 11.08
CA ASN A 209 3.84 -15.93 11.62
C ASN A 209 2.58 -16.48 12.30
N ALA A 210 1.84 -15.64 13.02
CA ALA A 210 0.58 -16.04 13.66
C ALA A 210 -0.50 -16.42 12.62
N LEU A 211 -0.65 -15.62 11.55
CA LEU A 211 -1.62 -15.85 10.48
C LEU A 211 -1.29 -17.08 9.61
N LEU A 212 0.00 -17.33 9.39
CA LEU A 212 0.45 -18.45 8.57
C LEU A 212 0.39 -19.79 9.30
N GLY A 213 0.34 -19.79 10.64
CA GLY A 213 0.33 -21.00 11.47
C GLY A 213 1.65 -21.80 11.44
N SER A 214 1.74 -22.83 12.28
CA SER A 214 2.96 -23.65 12.43
C SER A 214 3.31 -24.52 11.20
N ASP A 215 2.39 -24.74 10.29
CA ASP A 215 2.61 -25.62 9.13
C ASP A 215 3.46 -24.99 8.01
N ILE A 216 3.59 -23.66 7.98
CA ILE A 216 4.41 -22.97 6.98
C ILE A 216 5.88 -22.87 7.38
N GLN A 217 6.22 -23.10 8.66
CA GLN A 217 7.62 -23.26 9.06
C GLN A 217 8.33 -24.37 8.28
N LYS A 218 7.63 -25.36 7.72
CA LYS A 218 8.22 -26.40 6.87
C LYS A 218 8.62 -25.90 5.46
N VAL A 219 7.96 -24.89 4.94
CA VAL A 219 8.38 -24.20 3.69
C VAL A 219 9.41 -23.12 4.00
N GLY A 220 9.39 -22.56 5.21
CA GLY A 220 10.34 -21.57 5.72
C GLY A 220 11.71 -22.11 6.13
N ALA A 221 11.96 -23.42 6.07
CA ALA A 221 13.28 -24.01 6.31
C ALA A 221 14.40 -23.49 5.37
N VAL A 222 14.02 -22.78 4.30
CA VAL A 222 14.94 -22.02 3.46
C VAL A 222 15.35 -20.69 4.13
N ARG A 223 14.54 -20.13 5.06
CA ARG A 223 14.86 -18.89 5.79
C ARG A 223 15.98 -19.05 6.82
N GLU A 224 16.19 -20.23 7.41
CA GLU A 224 17.20 -20.47 8.44
C GLU A 224 18.62 -20.71 7.87
N ARG A 225 18.78 -21.06 6.60
CA ARG A 225 20.10 -21.29 6.00
C ARG A 225 20.86 -20.03 5.64
N ASP A 226 20.21 -18.85 5.60
CA ASP A 226 20.87 -17.58 5.26
C ASP A 226 21.34 -16.76 6.47
N GLN A 227 21.35 -17.30 7.68
CA GLN A 227 21.86 -16.59 8.89
C GLN A 227 23.39 -16.47 8.96
N LYS A 228 24.12 -16.85 7.92
CA LYS A 228 25.58 -16.58 7.89
C LYS A 228 25.92 -15.59 6.77
N GLY A 229 25.83 -14.31 7.11
CA GLY A 229 26.68 -13.27 6.55
C GLY A 229 26.22 -12.59 5.26
N ARG A 230 25.84 -11.33 5.39
CA ARG A 230 25.81 -10.27 4.38
C ARG A 230 24.69 -10.28 3.33
N HIS A 231 23.90 -9.20 3.39
CA HIS A 231 22.82 -8.77 2.48
C HIS A 231 21.51 -9.50 2.70
N THR A 232 20.67 -8.93 3.57
CA THR A 232 19.23 -9.16 3.65
C THR A 232 18.57 -8.73 2.33
N THR A 233 18.63 -9.58 1.32
CA THR A 233 17.75 -9.48 0.14
C THR A 233 16.38 -9.90 0.62
N SER A 234 15.56 -8.94 0.95
CA SER A 234 14.19 -9.15 1.38
C SER A 234 13.35 -9.52 0.15
N HIS A 235 13.21 -10.81 -0.13
CA HIS A 235 12.30 -11.30 -1.16
C HIS A 235 10.86 -11.06 -0.71
N ARG A 236 10.01 -10.64 -1.64
CA ARG A 236 8.58 -10.54 -1.44
C ARG A 236 7.95 -11.86 -1.86
N GLU A 237 7.00 -12.33 -1.07
CA GLU A 237 6.33 -13.59 -1.36
C GLU A 237 4.85 -13.51 -0.99
N LEU A 238 4.02 -14.15 -1.79
CA LEU A 238 2.59 -14.31 -1.58
C LEU A 238 2.33 -15.70 -1.02
N PHE A 239 1.67 -15.76 0.13
CA PHE A 239 1.34 -17.00 0.85
C PHE A 239 -0.16 -17.23 0.84
N SER A 240 -0.58 -18.48 0.72
CA SER A 240 -1.95 -18.88 0.97
C SER A 240 -2.21 -18.97 2.47
N LEU A 241 -3.35 -18.45 2.90
CA LEU A 241 -3.80 -18.51 4.30
C LEU A 241 -4.80 -19.64 4.51
N VAL A 242 -4.93 -20.07 5.75
CA VAL A 242 -6.03 -20.93 6.18
C VAL A 242 -7.34 -20.16 5.97
N GLY A 243 -8.31 -20.76 5.27
CA GLY A 243 -9.56 -20.06 4.91
C GLY A 243 -9.62 -19.59 3.46
N GLY A 244 -8.53 -19.72 2.68
CA GLY A 244 -8.53 -19.49 1.22
C GLY A 244 -8.19 -18.07 0.79
N GLY A 245 -7.84 -17.17 1.71
CA GLY A 245 -7.23 -15.87 1.41
C GLY A 245 -5.73 -15.96 1.17
N MET A 246 -5.11 -14.85 0.82
CA MET A 246 -3.68 -14.75 0.57
C MET A 246 -3.06 -13.56 1.29
N LEU A 247 -1.78 -13.69 1.65
CA LEU A 247 -1.00 -12.64 2.29
C LEU A 247 0.28 -12.37 1.50
N ILE A 248 0.51 -11.12 1.09
CA ILE A 248 1.80 -10.69 0.57
C ILE A 248 2.68 -10.24 1.75
N ASP A 249 3.74 -11.00 2.04
CA ASP A 249 4.78 -10.54 2.94
C ASP A 249 5.72 -9.58 2.19
N THR A 250 5.70 -8.34 2.60
CA THR A 250 6.52 -7.29 2.02
C THR A 250 7.54 -6.79 3.04
N PRO A 251 8.68 -7.47 3.19
CA PRO A 251 9.75 -6.96 4.02
C PRO A 251 10.16 -5.58 3.53
N GLY A 252 10.09 -4.57 4.41
CA GLY A 252 10.56 -3.22 4.10
C GLY A 252 9.54 -2.21 3.57
N ILE A 253 8.24 -2.47 3.56
CA ILE A 253 7.23 -1.39 3.52
C ILE A 253 7.19 -0.77 4.94
N ARG A 254 8.22 0.00 5.27
CA ARG A 254 8.34 0.66 6.60
C ARG A 254 7.66 2.01 6.64
N GLU A 255 7.63 2.69 5.50
CA GLU A 255 7.01 4.01 5.33
C GLU A 255 6.50 4.12 3.90
N LEU A 256 5.20 4.36 3.74
CA LEU A 256 4.64 4.83 2.49
C LEU A 256 4.94 6.32 2.39
N GLN A 257 5.96 6.67 1.60
CA GLN A 257 6.13 8.07 1.20
C GLN A 257 4.98 8.44 0.29
N LEU A 258 4.38 9.60 0.51
CA LEU A 258 3.22 10.06 -0.24
C LEU A 258 3.49 10.02 -1.75
N TRP A 259 2.51 9.47 -2.47
CA TRP A 259 2.43 9.45 -3.91
C TRP A 259 0.97 9.76 -4.27
N GLY A 260 0.71 10.78 -5.06
CA GLY A 260 -0.62 11.26 -5.41
C GLY A 260 -0.64 12.77 -5.61
N ASP A 261 -1.82 13.32 -5.78
CA ASP A 261 -2.06 14.76 -5.93
C ASP A 261 -2.75 15.33 -4.67
N GLU A 262 -2.69 16.64 -4.51
CA GLU A 262 -3.34 17.34 -3.39
C GLU A 262 -4.87 17.24 -3.46
N GLU A 263 -5.39 17.14 -4.68
CA GLU A 263 -6.83 17.02 -4.96
C GLU A 263 -7.42 15.71 -4.40
N ASP A 264 -6.59 14.70 -4.20
CA ASP A 264 -7.00 13.40 -3.66
C ASP A 264 -7.07 13.38 -2.11
N LEU A 265 -6.78 14.51 -1.42
CA LEU A 265 -6.85 14.59 0.04
C LEU A 265 -8.28 14.72 0.58
N ASP A 266 -9.26 15.00 -0.29
CA ASP A 266 -10.65 15.27 0.08
C ASP A 266 -11.32 14.09 0.80
N GLU A 267 -11.09 12.86 0.38
CA GLU A 267 -11.60 11.67 1.07
C GLU A 267 -11.04 11.49 2.48
N THR A 268 -9.76 11.81 2.69
CA THR A 268 -9.08 11.61 3.99
C THR A 268 -9.34 12.75 4.97
N PHE A 269 -9.63 13.96 4.46
CA PHE A 269 -9.81 15.20 5.21
C PHE A 269 -11.13 15.89 4.82
N GLU A 270 -12.20 15.10 4.63
CA GLU A 270 -13.51 15.59 4.23
C GLU A 270 -14.02 16.69 5.18
N ASP A 271 -13.79 16.55 6.48
CA ASP A 271 -14.13 17.53 7.51
C ASP A 271 -13.45 18.88 7.27
N VAL A 272 -12.15 18.87 6.92
CA VAL A 272 -11.39 20.08 6.62
C VAL A 272 -11.93 20.77 5.36
N PHE A 273 -12.22 19.99 4.30
CA PHE A 273 -12.77 20.53 3.05
C PHE A 273 -14.21 21.05 3.25
N ALA A 274 -15.02 20.35 4.03
CA ALA A 274 -16.39 20.78 4.37
C ALA A 274 -16.38 22.13 5.16
N LEU A 275 -15.46 22.29 6.10
CA LEU A 275 -15.27 23.56 6.81
C LEU A 275 -14.70 24.65 5.90
N ALA A 276 -13.76 24.33 5.02
CA ALA A 276 -13.20 25.29 4.08
C ALA A 276 -14.25 25.88 3.14
N ALA A 277 -15.24 25.06 2.72
CA ALA A 277 -16.36 25.50 1.90
C ALA A 277 -17.32 26.49 2.60
N GLN A 278 -17.31 26.54 3.95
CA GLN A 278 -18.10 27.45 4.77
C GLN A 278 -17.41 28.80 5.04
N CYS A 279 -16.18 29.01 4.56
CA CYS A 279 -15.50 30.29 4.73
C CYS A 279 -16.26 31.42 4.02
N LYS A 280 -16.29 32.60 4.65
CA LYS A 280 -16.93 33.81 4.10
C LYS A 280 -16.40 34.18 2.72
N TYR A 281 -15.12 33.93 2.45
CA TYR A 281 -14.45 34.31 1.19
C TYR A 281 -13.93 33.05 0.49
N THR A 282 -14.17 32.94 -0.81
CA THR A 282 -13.74 31.82 -1.64
C THR A 282 -12.22 31.70 -1.81
N ASN A 283 -11.49 32.80 -1.61
CA ASN A 283 -10.02 32.86 -1.64
C ASN A 283 -9.38 32.85 -0.25
N CYS A 284 -10.10 32.39 0.77
CA CYS A 284 -9.60 32.28 2.13
C CYS A 284 -8.34 31.42 2.19
N LYS A 285 -7.29 31.93 2.84
CA LYS A 285 -6.03 31.18 3.06
C LYS A 285 -5.97 30.50 4.43
N HIS A 286 -7.08 30.59 5.18
CA HIS A 286 -7.22 30.01 6.52
C HIS A 286 -6.14 30.45 7.52
N GLY A 287 -5.58 31.64 7.31
CA GLY A 287 -4.63 32.25 8.25
C GLY A 287 -5.30 32.70 9.55
N SER A 288 -4.53 32.81 10.64
CA SER A 288 -5.04 33.17 11.98
C SER A 288 -5.70 34.55 12.03
N SER A 289 -5.37 35.45 11.11
CA SER A 289 -5.91 36.81 11.00
C SER A 289 -7.09 36.95 10.03
N GLU A 290 -7.51 35.87 9.37
CA GLU A 290 -8.58 35.94 8.37
C GLU A 290 -9.98 36.00 9.02
N SER A 291 -10.67 37.12 8.79
CA SER A 291 -12.03 37.32 9.30
C SER A 291 -13.04 36.43 8.56
N GLY A 292 -13.90 35.73 9.31
CA GLY A 292 -14.93 34.86 8.73
C GLY A 292 -14.39 33.54 8.18
N CYS A 293 -13.21 33.08 8.62
CA CYS A 293 -12.66 31.78 8.32
C CYS A 293 -13.31 30.69 9.19
N ALA A 294 -14.02 29.75 8.57
CA ALA A 294 -14.68 28.65 9.28
C ALA A 294 -13.67 27.68 9.92
N ILE A 295 -12.56 27.39 9.25
CA ILE A 295 -11.48 26.56 9.82
C ILE A 295 -10.92 27.18 11.10
N GLN A 296 -10.64 28.49 11.12
CA GLN A 296 -10.14 29.16 12.31
C GLN A 296 -11.17 29.20 13.44
N ALA A 297 -12.46 29.28 13.10
CA ALA A 297 -13.55 29.19 14.09
C ALA A 297 -13.61 27.77 14.68
N ALA A 298 -13.57 26.73 13.87
CA ALA A 298 -13.59 25.33 14.28
C ALA A 298 -12.37 24.94 15.14
N LEU A 299 -11.17 25.45 14.81
CA LEU A 299 -9.97 25.26 15.63
C LEU A 299 -10.09 25.93 17.00
N LYS A 300 -10.75 27.08 17.09
CA LYS A 300 -10.98 27.79 18.37
C LYS A 300 -12.05 27.13 19.23
N SER A 301 -13.10 26.58 18.62
CA SER A 301 -14.16 25.85 19.31
C SER A 301 -13.79 24.41 19.65
N THR A 302 -12.63 23.92 19.25
CA THR A 302 -12.21 22.52 19.36
C THR A 302 -13.06 21.53 18.54
N GLU A 303 -13.88 22.02 17.62
CA GLU A 303 -14.63 21.21 16.65
C GLU A 303 -13.69 20.52 15.64
N LEU A 304 -12.61 21.22 15.24
CA LEU A 304 -11.52 20.66 14.44
C LEU A 304 -10.28 20.48 15.30
N ASP A 305 -9.77 19.26 15.37
CA ASP A 305 -8.52 18.97 16.09
C ASP A 305 -7.31 19.64 15.41
N ILE A 306 -6.49 20.31 16.21
CA ILE A 306 -5.33 21.06 15.70
C ILE A 306 -4.23 20.15 15.14
N ALA A 307 -4.06 18.94 15.69
CA ALA A 307 -3.05 17.98 15.21
C ALA A 307 -3.48 17.38 13.87
N HIS A 308 -4.77 17.09 13.72
CA HIS A 308 -5.38 16.65 12.47
C HIS A 308 -5.21 17.71 11.37
N TYR A 309 -5.56 18.98 11.64
CA TYR A 309 -5.40 20.07 10.68
C TYR A 309 -3.92 20.33 10.30
N ARG A 310 -3.00 20.25 11.27
CA ARG A 310 -1.56 20.36 10.99
C ARG A 310 -1.06 19.22 10.09
N ASN A 311 -1.59 18.01 10.27
CA ASN A 311 -1.25 16.88 9.42
C ASN A 311 -1.74 17.12 7.99
N PHE A 312 -2.97 17.60 7.81
CA PHE A 312 -3.49 18.03 6.51
C PHE A 312 -2.56 19.02 5.81
N LEU A 313 -2.18 20.12 6.49
CA LEU A 313 -1.28 21.12 5.91
C LEU A 313 0.08 20.54 5.51
N LYS A 314 0.62 19.63 6.32
CA LYS A 314 1.88 18.93 6.03
C LYS A 314 1.77 18.07 4.80
N MET A 315 0.72 17.25 4.70
CA MET A 315 0.49 16.37 3.55
C MET A 315 0.25 17.17 2.27
N SER A 316 -0.60 18.20 2.30
CA SER A 316 -0.84 19.12 1.18
C SER A 316 0.47 19.75 0.68
N SER A 317 1.31 20.25 1.61
CA SER A 317 2.62 20.81 1.26
C SER A 317 3.56 19.78 0.59
N GLU A 318 3.61 18.56 1.12
CA GLU A 318 4.43 17.48 0.57
C GLU A 318 3.99 17.10 -0.85
N LEU A 319 2.67 17.00 -1.10
CA LEU A 319 2.10 16.68 -2.41
C LEU A 319 2.33 17.80 -3.43
N LYS A 320 2.21 19.08 -3.02
CA LYS A 320 2.59 20.24 -3.88
C LYS A 320 4.04 20.16 -4.33
N VAL A 321 4.96 19.85 -3.41
CA VAL A 321 6.38 19.67 -3.73
C VAL A 321 6.59 18.47 -4.66
N LEU A 322 5.86 17.38 -4.45
CA LEU A 322 5.91 16.20 -5.31
C LEU A 322 5.45 16.54 -6.74
N LYS A 323 4.29 17.19 -6.89
CA LYS A 323 3.73 17.63 -8.19
C LYS A 323 4.71 18.51 -8.97
N THR A 324 5.40 19.43 -8.29
CA THR A 324 6.41 20.29 -8.93
C THR A 324 7.67 19.54 -9.36
N ARG A 325 8.01 18.42 -8.72
CA ARG A 325 9.15 17.57 -9.08
C ARG A 325 8.84 16.60 -10.21
N ILE A 326 7.60 16.11 -10.29
CA ILE A 326 7.14 15.23 -11.36
C ILE A 326 7.01 16.03 -12.67
N ASN A 327 6.55 17.29 -12.61
CA ASN A 327 6.29 18.12 -13.78
C ASN A 327 7.18 19.39 -13.80
N PRO A 328 8.48 19.28 -14.15
CA PRO A 328 9.42 20.41 -14.09
C PRO A 328 9.09 21.56 -15.08
N GLN A 329 8.24 21.31 -16.09
CA GLN A 329 7.87 22.34 -17.08
C GLN A 329 7.01 23.45 -16.44
N ASN A 330 6.18 23.14 -15.45
CA ASN A 330 5.39 24.14 -14.70
C ASN A 330 6.25 25.13 -13.89
N ASN A 331 7.48 24.75 -13.52
CA ASN A 331 8.39 25.61 -12.77
C ASN A 331 9.15 26.62 -13.68
N ARG A 332 9.32 26.33 -14.96
CA ARG A 332 10.01 27.26 -15.89
C ARG A 332 9.16 28.49 -16.20
N HIS A 333 7.84 28.36 -16.23
CA HIS A 333 6.94 29.49 -16.46
C HIS A 333 6.84 30.42 -15.22
N LYS A 334 6.80 29.88 -14.00
CA LYS A 334 6.80 30.70 -12.77
C LYS A 334 8.12 31.46 -12.55
N LYS A 335 9.28 30.87 -12.87
CA LYS A 335 10.57 31.55 -12.80
C LYS A 335 10.74 32.64 -13.86
N LYS A 336 10.14 32.51 -15.05
CA LYS A 336 10.15 33.53 -16.09
C LYS A 336 9.20 34.69 -15.75
N SER A 337 8.07 34.45 -15.12
CA SER A 337 7.14 35.48 -14.65
C SER A 337 7.74 36.33 -13.52
N ASN A 338 8.37 35.70 -12.52
CA ASN A 338 9.00 36.45 -11.43
C ASN A 338 10.26 37.23 -11.85
N LYS A 339 10.93 36.85 -12.94
CA LYS A 339 12.08 37.62 -13.43
C LYS A 339 11.64 38.85 -14.24
N ARG A 340 10.40 38.89 -14.75
CA ARG A 340 9.83 40.07 -15.44
C ARG A 340 9.30 41.15 -14.49
N PHE A 341 9.11 40.84 -13.20
CA PHE A 341 8.66 41.81 -12.20
C PHE A 341 9.80 42.40 -11.34
N LEU A 342 11.06 42.06 -11.64
CA LEU A 342 12.25 42.56 -10.93
C LEU A 342 13.16 43.41 -11.85
N ASP A 343 12.80 43.58 -13.13
CA ASP A 343 13.55 44.38 -14.12
C ASP A 343 12.74 45.59 -14.67
N ASP A 344 11.69 46.05 -13.94
CA ASP A 344 10.98 47.33 -14.19
C ASP A 344 11.03 48.22 -12.96
#